data_893ab6724d52c3911105475f16269b94
#
_entry.id   893ab6724d52c3911105475f16269b94
#
_cell.length_a   1.000
_cell.length_b   1.000
_cell.length_c   1.000
_cell.angle_alpha   90.00
_cell.angle_beta   90.00
_cell.angle_gamma   90.00
#
_symmetry.space_group_name_H-M   'P 1'
#
loop_
_entity.id
_entity.type
_entity.pdbx_description
1 polymer ?
#
loop_
_entity_poly.entity_id
_entity_poly.type
_entity_poly.pdbx_seq_one_letter_code
_entity_poly.pdbx_strand_id
1 'polypeptide(L)'
;FSALSDTDYTSSTKPFTDLIVPDIVEAVYYDIGASGIAYNDVVYEDADKFGSNSQSWNNGWVFRNDGVDIEYSSDNTRSGLNIGWIENGEWLIYTVWAPYSRSYNFSFNTASPNENGQLLLSVVGQSSSEVFQIPKTNGWQNWAWTDTASAHLSGGENVIRLQALTGGFNLKSIKIEGASPNTVPEHYT
;
A
#
# COMPACT_ATOMS: atom_id res chain seq x y z
N PHE A 1 -14.97 21.02 -4.43
CA PHE A 1 -14.63 20.05 -3.38
C PHE A 1 -15.28 20.54 -2.10
N SER A 2 -16.34 19.88 -1.61
CA SER A 2 -16.79 20.10 -0.24
C SER A 2 -15.81 19.39 0.67
N ALA A 3 -15.22 20.10 1.62
CA ALA A 3 -14.44 19.49 2.67
C ALA A 3 -15.33 18.46 3.39
N LEU A 4 -14.89 17.21 3.46
CA LEU A 4 -15.54 16.21 4.29
C LEU A 4 -15.49 16.70 5.74
N SER A 5 -16.58 16.57 6.48
CA SER A 5 -16.60 17.00 7.88
C SER A 5 -15.77 16.04 8.73
N ASP A 6 -15.12 16.54 9.79
CA ASP A 6 -14.33 15.74 10.75
C ASP A 6 -15.08 14.50 11.28
N THR A 7 -16.39 14.48 11.22
CA THR A 7 -17.22 13.35 11.68
C THR A 7 -17.24 12.18 10.71
N ASP A 8 -16.81 12.35 9.44
CA ASP A 8 -16.80 11.28 8.44
C ASP A 8 -15.63 10.29 8.61
N TYR A 9 -14.64 10.63 9.44
CA TYR A 9 -13.40 9.86 9.61
C TYR A 9 -13.37 8.94 10.84
N THR A 10 -14.39 8.95 11.69
CA THR A 10 -14.27 8.46 13.06
C THR A 10 -14.55 6.99 13.31
N SER A 11 -15.04 6.20 12.36
CA SER A 11 -15.39 4.80 12.65
C SER A 11 -15.34 3.81 11.49
N SER A 12 -15.07 4.23 10.26
CA SER A 12 -15.04 3.33 9.09
C SER A 12 -14.06 3.82 8.03
N THR A 13 -13.51 2.88 7.27
CA THR A 13 -12.75 3.20 6.06
C THR A 13 -13.69 3.35 4.87
N LYS A 14 -13.25 4.12 3.88
CA LYS A 14 -13.89 4.19 2.56
C LYS A 14 -12.82 4.05 1.49
N PRO A 15 -13.08 3.33 0.39
CA PRO A 15 -12.14 3.31 -0.73
C PRO A 15 -11.81 4.75 -1.18
N PHE A 16 -10.54 5.03 -1.41
CA PHE A 16 -10.13 6.31 -2.01
C PHE A 16 -10.63 6.42 -3.45
N THR A 17 -10.58 5.32 -4.18
CA THR A 17 -11.10 5.16 -5.54
C THR A 17 -11.45 3.70 -5.79
N ASP A 18 -12.17 3.41 -6.86
CA ASP A 18 -12.45 2.04 -7.25
C ASP A 18 -11.15 1.33 -7.70
N LEU A 19 -10.71 0.36 -6.92
CA LEU A 19 -9.55 -0.47 -7.19
C LEU A 19 -10.03 -1.85 -7.67
N ILE A 20 -10.10 -2.04 -8.98
CA ILE A 20 -10.54 -3.31 -9.59
C ILE A 20 -9.31 -4.12 -9.98
N VAL A 21 -9.20 -5.35 -9.46
CA VAL A 21 -8.06 -6.23 -9.72
C VAL A 21 -8.43 -7.36 -10.70
N PRO A 22 -7.49 -7.85 -11.55
CA PRO A 22 -6.06 -7.56 -11.56
C PRO A 22 -5.69 -6.18 -12.10
N ASP A 23 -4.78 -5.46 -11.44
CA ASP A 23 -4.21 -4.18 -11.87
C ASP A 23 -2.94 -3.87 -11.07
N ILE A 24 -2.30 -2.75 -11.41
CA ILE A 24 -1.27 -2.09 -10.60
C ILE A 24 -1.95 -0.95 -9.83
N VAL A 25 -2.03 -1.10 -8.51
CA VAL A 25 -2.59 -0.14 -7.57
C VAL A 25 -1.48 0.80 -7.11
N GLU A 26 -1.69 2.10 -7.19
CA GLU A 26 -0.76 3.09 -6.64
C GLU A 26 -0.81 3.07 -5.10
N ALA A 27 0.34 3.05 -4.44
CA ALA A 27 0.40 2.96 -2.98
C ALA A 27 -0.29 4.13 -2.27
N VAL A 28 -0.33 5.29 -2.90
CA VAL A 28 -1.01 6.48 -2.37
C VAL A 28 -2.54 6.41 -2.43
N TYR A 29 -3.13 5.36 -3.01
CA TYR A 29 -4.59 5.16 -3.10
C TYR A 29 -5.15 4.32 -1.95
N TYR A 30 -4.47 4.33 -0.79
CA TYR A 30 -5.01 3.71 0.42
C TYR A 30 -6.34 4.36 0.84
N ASP A 31 -7.13 3.63 1.59
CA ASP A 31 -8.48 4.03 1.99
C ASP A 31 -8.51 5.36 2.75
N ILE A 32 -9.64 6.06 2.68
CA ILE A 32 -9.93 7.26 3.45
C ILE A 32 -10.43 6.83 4.83
N GLY A 33 -9.93 7.46 5.87
CA GLY A 33 -10.33 7.24 7.27
C GLY A 33 -9.36 7.89 8.24
N ALA A 34 -9.63 7.78 9.53
CA ALA A 34 -8.75 8.32 10.55
C ALA A 34 -7.49 7.46 10.74
N SER A 35 -6.45 8.07 11.31
CA SER A 35 -5.29 7.35 11.84
C SER A 35 -5.73 6.28 12.86
N GLY A 36 -5.15 5.09 12.76
CA GLY A 36 -5.57 3.92 13.52
C GLY A 36 -6.80 3.18 12.96
N ILE A 37 -7.44 3.69 11.89
CA ILE A 37 -8.60 3.09 11.22
C ILE A 37 -8.28 2.72 9.76
N ALA A 38 -7.84 3.67 8.94
CA ALA A 38 -7.48 3.44 7.53
C ALA A 38 -5.97 3.30 7.32
N TYR A 39 -5.20 3.87 8.21
CA TYR A 39 -3.75 3.85 8.21
C TYR A 39 -3.21 4.02 9.62
N ASN A 40 -1.93 3.77 9.80
CA ASN A 40 -1.16 4.17 10.97
C ASN A 40 0.21 4.67 10.50
N ASP A 41 0.50 5.89 10.83
CA ASP A 41 1.80 6.51 10.66
C ASP A 41 2.41 6.75 12.04
N VAL A 42 3.69 6.39 12.22
CA VAL A 42 4.35 6.42 13.54
C VAL A 42 4.79 7.83 13.89
N VAL A 43 5.24 8.58 12.91
CA VAL A 43 5.66 9.97 13.07
C VAL A 43 4.71 10.89 12.33
N TYR A 44 3.49 10.98 12.86
CA TYR A 44 2.50 11.89 12.34
C TYR A 44 2.97 13.35 12.49
N GLU A 45 3.26 14.00 11.36
CA GLU A 45 3.62 15.40 11.32
C GLU A 45 2.39 16.26 11.02
N ASP A 46 2.15 17.24 11.87
CA ASP A 46 1.05 18.18 11.70
C ASP A 46 1.30 19.15 10.54
N ALA A 47 0.29 19.31 9.73
CA ALA A 47 0.26 20.22 8.59
C ALA A 47 0.46 21.68 8.90
N ASP A 48 0.11 22.09 10.08
CA ASP A 48 0.22 23.50 10.49
C ASP A 48 1.67 24.00 10.48
N LYS A 49 2.62 23.11 10.27
CA LYS A 49 4.05 23.44 10.13
C LYS A 49 4.45 24.01 8.77
N PHE A 50 3.52 24.52 8.00
CA PHE A 50 3.83 25.31 6.84
C PHE A 50 4.69 26.52 7.22
N GLY A 51 6.00 26.35 7.14
CA GLY A 51 6.95 27.45 7.10
C GLY A 51 7.76 27.72 8.36
N SER A 52 7.65 27.00 9.45
CA SER A 52 8.46 27.28 10.64
C SER A 52 9.53 26.25 10.97
N ASN A 53 9.47 25.05 10.41
CA ASN A 53 10.53 24.07 10.59
C ASN A 53 10.64 23.20 9.34
N SER A 54 11.67 23.44 8.56
CA SER A 54 12.02 22.69 7.35
C SER A 54 12.49 21.25 7.61
N GLN A 55 12.05 20.65 8.70
CA GLN A 55 12.40 19.31 9.15
C GLN A 55 11.19 18.38 9.23
N SER A 56 10.05 18.80 8.74
CA SER A 56 8.93 17.91 8.53
C SER A 56 9.26 16.98 7.36
N TRP A 57 9.45 15.73 7.66
CA TRP A 57 9.64 14.67 6.65
C TRP A 57 8.32 14.28 6.00
N ASN A 58 7.21 14.69 6.61
CA ASN A 58 5.89 14.44 6.07
C ASN A 58 5.61 15.34 4.88
N ASN A 59 5.73 14.76 3.69
CA ASN A 59 5.31 15.38 2.44
C ASN A 59 3.84 15.04 2.08
N GLY A 60 3.05 14.51 3.02
CA GLY A 60 1.67 14.11 2.83
C GLY A 60 0.78 15.20 2.25
N TRP A 61 1.15 16.44 2.45
CA TRP A 61 0.50 17.62 1.87
C TRP A 61 0.64 17.74 0.36
N VAL A 62 1.49 16.94 -0.25
CA VAL A 62 1.63 16.87 -1.71
C VAL A 62 0.37 16.32 -2.36
N PHE A 63 -0.30 15.36 -1.71
CA PHE A 63 -1.43 14.65 -2.28
C PHE A 63 -2.61 14.50 -1.32
N ARG A 64 -2.38 13.99 -0.12
CA ARG A 64 -3.40 13.77 0.93
C ARG A 64 -3.02 14.52 2.19
N ASN A 65 -4.04 14.96 2.90
CA ASN A 65 -3.90 15.79 4.09
C ASN A 65 -4.22 14.96 5.33
N ASP A 66 -3.54 13.85 5.53
CA ASP A 66 -3.86 12.89 6.58
C ASP A 66 -2.64 12.36 7.35
N GLY A 67 -1.47 12.92 7.13
CA GLY A 67 -0.27 12.64 7.92
C GLY A 67 0.60 11.49 7.39
N VAL A 68 0.15 10.71 6.42
CA VAL A 68 1.01 9.70 5.77
C VAL A 68 2.06 10.38 4.92
N ASP A 69 3.30 9.91 5.02
CA ASP A 69 4.44 10.46 4.31
C ASP A 69 4.39 10.15 2.80
N ILE A 70 4.08 11.15 2.00
CA ILE A 70 3.99 11.05 0.54
C ILE A 70 4.96 12.02 -0.11
N GLU A 71 5.73 11.55 -1.08
CA GLU A 71 6.65 12.36 -1.86
C GLU A 71 6.51 12.13 -3.37
N TYR A 72 7.13 13.00 -4.16
CA TYR A 72 7.25 12.80 -5.60
C TYR A 72 8.23 11.66 -5.91
N SER A 73 7.76 10.70 -6.73
CA SER A 73 8.62 9.66 -7.28
C SER A 73 9.51 10.23 -8.40
N SER A 74 10.72 9.75 -8.48
CA SER A 74 11.67 10.16 -9.53
C SER A 74 11.34 9.61 -10.91
N ASP A 75 10.41 8.67 -11.01
CA ASP A 75 9.99 8.07 -12.27
C ASP A 75 8.56 8.52 -12.65
N ASN A 76 8.25 8.50 -13.95
CA ASN A 76 6.97 8.90 -14.51
C ASN A 76 5.93 7.76 -14.40
N THR A 77 5.57 7.33 -13.19
CA THR A 77 4.45 6.43 -12.99
C THR A 77 3.12 7.17 -12.94
N ARG A 78 1.98 6.43 -12.90
CA ARG A 78 0.63 6.98 -13.01
C ARG A 78 0.37 8.19 -12.10
N SER A 79 0.69 8.08 -10.81
CA SER A 79 0.54 9.20 -9.86
C SER A 79 1.75 10.10 -9.79
N GLY A 80 2.94 9.59 -10.14
CA GLY A 80 4.21 10.26 -9.90
C GLY A 80 4.55 10.41 -8.42
N LEU A 81 3.92 9.60 -7.55
CA LEU A 81 4.03 9.67 -6.10
C LEU A 81 4.42 8.31 -5.50
N ASN A 82 4.95 8.33 -4.29
CA ASN A 82 5.19 7.15 -3.47
C ASN A 82 4.98 7.47 -1.98
N ILE A 83 4.72 6.42 -1.20
CA ILE A 83 4.83 6.47 0.26
C ILE A 83 6.31 6.39 0.59
N GLY A 84 6.79 7.31 1.42
CA GLY A 84 8.18 7.39 1.88
C GLY A 84 8.28 7.30 3.39
N TRP A 85 9.52 7.39 3.91
CA TRP A 85 9.84 7.38 5.35
C TRP A 85 9.16 6.28 6.18
N ILE A 86 8.81 5.17 5.54
CA ILE A 86 8.10 4.06 6.18
C ILE A 86 8.91 3.52 7.36
N GLU A 87 8.30 3.54 8.54
CA GLU A 87 8.86 3.06 9.80
C GLU A 87 8.24 1.72 10.24
N ASN A 88 8.83 1.12 11.29
CA ASN A 88 8.35 -0.15 11.84
C ASN A 88 6.95 0.02 12.44
N GLY A 89 6.01 -0.81 12.05
CA GLY A 89 4.65 -0.83 12.57
C GLY A 89 3.65 0.02 11.81
N GLU A 90 4.09 0.82 10.86
CA GLU A 90 3.18 1.56 9.96
C GLU A 90 2.38 0.62 9.08
N TRP A 91 1.16 1.03 8.76
CA TRP A 91 0.30 0.24 7.92
C TRP A 91 -0.74 1.08 7.17
N LEU A 92 -1.16 0.56 6.03
CA LEU A 92 -2.16 1.13 5.15
C LEU A 92 -3.22 0.09 4.80
N ILE A 93 -4.47 0.52 4.62
CA ILE A 93 -5.58 -0.33 4.19
C ILE A 93 -6.00 0.05 2.77
N TYR A 94 -6.34 -0.96 1.98
CA TYR A 94 -6.88 -0.80 0.63
C TYR A 94 -8.11 -1.67 0.47
N THR A 95 -9.20 -1.09 0.01
CA THR A 95 -10.39 -1.83 -0.42
C THR A 95 -10.30 -2.10 -1.91
N VAL A 96 -10.24 -3.37 -2.30
CA VAL A 96 -10.11 -3.82 -3.69
C VAL A 96 -11.30 -4.68 -4.10
N TRP A 97 -11.72 -4.57 -5.36
CA TRP A 97 -12.75 -5.40 -5.95
C TRP A 97 -12.12 -6.50 -6.82
N ALA A 98 -12.38 -7.76 -6.46
CA ALA A 98 -11.94 -8.93 -7.23
C ALA A 98 -13.12 -9.52 -7.99
N PRO A 99 -13.04 -9.71 -9.34
CA PRO A 99 -14.14 -10.23 -10.12
C PRO A 99 -14.43 -11.72 -9.82
N TYR A 100 -13.45 -12.44 -9.31
CA TYR A 100 -13.54 -13.88 -9.04
C TYR A 100 -12.91 -14.24 -7.70
N SER A 101 -13.52 -15.22 -7.00
CA SER A 101 -12.95 -15.85 -5.81
C SER A 101 -11.83 -16.81 -6.24
N ARG A 102 -10.58 -16.44 -6.00
CA ARG A 102 -9.39 -17.23 -6.32
C ARG A 102 -8.13 -16.67 -5.67
N SER A 103 -7.00 -17.37 -5.84
CA SER A 103 -5.69 -16.81 -5.48
C SER A 103 -5.28 -15.72 -6.47
N TYR A 104 -4.70 -14.66 -5.93
CA TYR A 104 -4.06 -13.57 -6.66
C TYR A 104 -2.61 -13.47 -6.24
N ASN A 105 -1.75 -13.14 -7.18
CA ASN A 105 -0.33 -12.93 -6.96
C ASN A 105 -0.08 -11.46 -6.66
N PHE A 106 0.64 -11.21 -5.58
CA PHE A 106 1.02 -9.88 -5.13
C PHE A 106 2.52 -9.68 -5.27
N SER A 107 2.92 -8.52 -5.73
CA SER A 107 4.30 -8.01 -5.63
C SER A 107 4.26 -6.49 -5.44
N PHE A 108 5.30 -5.95 -4.83
CA PHE A 108 5.37 -4.55 -4.41
C PHE A 108 6.54 -3.86 -5.09
N ASN A 109 6.29 -2.68 -5.68
CA ASN A 109 7.35 -1.86 -6.26
C ASN A 109 7.90 -0.96 -5.17
N THR A 110 9.14 -1.24 -4.76
CA THR A 110 9.77 -0.64 -3.58
C THR A 110 11.15 -0.09 -3.92
N ALA A 111 11.62 0.83 -3.09
CA ALA A 111 12.98 1.36 -3.16
C ALA A 111 13.58 1.38 -1.75
N SER A 112 14.80 0.86 -1.58
CA SER A 112 15.49 0.84 -0.30
C SER A 112 17.01 0.86 -0.46
N PRO A 113 17.74 1.70 0.28
CA PRO A 113 19.20 1.58 0.36
C PRO A 113 19.65 0.35 1.16
N ASN A 114 18.76 -0.27 1.93
CA ASN A 114 19.02 -1.35 2.89
C ASN A 114 18.45 -2.70 2.42
N GLU A 115 18.83 -3.80 3.11
CA GLU A 115 18.41 -5.18 2.77
C GLU A 115 17.39 -5.76 3.77
N ASN A 116 16.98 -5.02 4.79
CA ASN A 116 16.25 -5.56 5.94
C ASN A 116 14.76 -5.18 6.00
N GLY A 117 14.24 -4.44 5.05
CA GLY A 117 12.83 -4.07 5.00
C GLY A 117 11.92 -5.29 4.86
N GLN A 118 10.80 -5.31 5.58
CA GLN A 118 9.81 -6.38 5.53
C GLN A 118 8.40 -5.80 5.50
N LEU A 119 7.60 -6.27 4.55
CA LEU A 119 6.20 -5.88 4.38
C LEU A 119 5.29 -7.10 4.59
N LEU A 120 4.33 -6.99 5.49
CA LEU A 120 3.29 -7.98 5.72
C LEU A 120 2.04 -7.62 4.94
N LEU A 121 1.55 -8.55 4.12
CA LEU A 121 0.24 -8.51 3.50
C LEU A 121 -0.73 -9.38 4.30
N SER A 122 -1.86 -8.83 4.67
CA SER A 122 -3.00 -9.59 5.20
C SER A 122 -4.29 -9.19 4.50
N VAL A 123 -5.21 -10.15 4.34
CA VAL A 123 -6.57 -9.90 3.89
C VAL A 123 -7.46 -9.92 5.13
N VAL A 124 -8.17 -8.84 5.39
CA VAL A 124 -9.00 -8.71 6.60
C VAL A 124 -10.07 -9.81 6.63
N GLY A 125 -10.20 -10.47 7.77
CA GLY A 125 -11.10 -11.61 7.93
C GLY A 125 -10.49 -12.97 7.55
N GLN A 126 -9.25 -13.02 7.07
CA GLN A 126 -8.51 -14.26 6.82
C GLN A 126 -7.41 -14.46 7.86
N SER A 127 -7.07 -15.72 8.15
CA SER A 127 -5.99 -16.07 9.09
C SER A 127 -4.61 -16.17 8.44
N SER A 128 -4.55 -16.24 7.11
CA SER A 128 -3.29 -16.29 6.36
C SER A 128 -2.75 -14.89 6.11
N SER A 129 -1.44 -14.78 6.14
CA SER A 129 -0.70 -13.56 5.78
C SER A 129 0.62 -13.93 5.11
N GLU A 130 1.14 -13.03 4.30
CA GLU A 130 2.38 -13.23 3.55
C GLU A 130 3.39 -12.13 3.90
N VAL A 131 4.65 -12.51 4.10
CA VAL A 131 5.74 -11.58 4.37
C VAL A 131 6.64 -11.45 3.14
N PHE A 132 6.81 -10.21 2.69
CA PHE A 132 7.66 -9.87 1.55
C PHE A 132 8.95 -9.24 2.06
N GLN A 133 10.09 -9.76 1.58
CA GLN A 133 11.38 -9.13 1.79
C GLN A 133 11.54 -7.98 0.79
N ILE A 134 11.95 -6.83 1.29
CA ILE A 134 12.21 -5.67 0.45
C ILE A 134 13.61 -5.77 -0.15
N PRO A 135 13.75 -5.78 -1.47
CA PRO A 135 15.06 -5.87 -2.11
C PRO A 135 15.87 -4.60 -1.87
N LYS A 136 17.17 -4.74 -1.69
CA LYS A 136 18.09 -3.61 -1.71
C LYS A 136 18.20 -3.06 -3.12
N THR A 137 17.88 -1.79 -3.27
CA THR A 137 17.96 -1.08 -4.56
C THR A 137 19.04 0.00 -4.60
N ASN A 138 19.78 0.15 -3.48
CA ASN A 138 20.86 1.15 -3.32
C ASN A 138 20.38 2.60 -3.44
N GLY A 139 19.13 2.88 -3.11
CA GLY A 139 18.61 4.25 -3.10
C GLY A 139 17.12 4.32 -2.81
N TRP A 140 16.66 5.46 -2.31
CA TRP A 140 15.27 5.73 -1.94
C TRP A 140 14.33 5.90 -3.14
N GLN A 141 14.87 6.08 -4.34
CA GLN A 141 14.14 6.28 -5.59
C GLN A 141 14.60 5.32 -6.70
N ASN A 142 15.36 4.27 -6.34
CA ASN A 142 15.72 3.18 -7.24
C ASN A 142 14.71 2.05 -7.04
N TRP A 143 13.85 1.82 -8.03
CA TRP A 143 12.67 0.97 -7.89
C TRP A 143 12.92 -0.46 -8.34
N ALA A 144 12.47 -1.42 -7.56
CA ALA A 144 12.44 -2.84 -7.92
C ALA A 144 11.17 -3.51 -7.34
N TRP A 145 10.73 -4.57 -8.01
CA TRP A 145 9.65 -5.41 -7.52
C TRP A 145 10.19 -6.43 -6.50
N THR A 146 9.42 -6.68 -5.45
CA THR A 146 9.66 -7.81 -4.55
C THR A 146 9.44 -9.13 -5.28
N ASP A 147 9.83 -10.24 -4.66
CA ASP A 147 9.32 -11.56 -5.03
C ASP A 147 7.79 -11.56 -4.95
N THR A 148 7.20 -12.55 -5.62
CA THR A 148 5.75 -12.71 -5.72
C THR A 148 5.27 -13.76 -4.72
N ALA A 149 4.19 -13.44 -3.98
CA ALA A 149 3.46 -14.41 -3.17
C ALA A 149 1.96 -14.31 -3.44
N SER A 150 1.22 -15.37 -3.09
CA SER A 150 -0.20 -15.46 -3.41
C SER A 150 -1.05 -15.32 -2.16
N ALA A 151 -2.13 -14.54 -2.26
CA ALA A 151 -3.20 -14.50 -1.27
C ALA A 151 -4.56 -14.74 -1.94
N HIS A 152 -5.50 -15.31 -1.19
CA HIS A 152 -6.86 -15.52 -1.69
C HIS A 152 -7.67 -14.24 -1.57
N LEU A 153 -8.38 -13.88 -2.64
CA LEU A 153 -9.43 -12.86 -2.59
C LEU A 153 -10.76 -13.51 -2.93
N SER A 154 -11.80 -13.15 -2.19
CA SER A 154 -13.18 -13.52 -2.50
C SER A 154 -13.68 -12.71 -3.70
N GLY A 155 -14.64 -13.25 -4.45
CA GLY A 155 -15.33 -12.45 -5.46
C GLY A 155 -16.08 -11.28 -4.81
N GLY A 156 -15.89 -10.07 -5.31
CA GLY A 156 -16.42 -8.84 -4.73
C GLY A 156 -15.38 -8.04 -3.96
N GLU A 157 -15.81 -7.31 -2.97
CA GLU A 157 -14.99 -6.44 -2.15
C GLU A 157 -14.10 -7.22 -1.17
N ASN A 158 -12.84 -6.83 -1.09
CA ASN A 158 -11.85 -7.35 -0.14
C ASN A 158 -11.08 -6.18 0.45
N VAL A 159 -10.78 -6.26 1.73
CA VAL A 159 -9.94 -5.29 2.41
C VAL A 159 -8.57 -5.91 2.66
N ILE A 160 -7.53 -5.33 2.08
CA ILE A 160 -6.15 -5.73 2.31
C ILE A 160 -5.45 -4.72 3.22
N ARG A 161 -4.58 -5.22 4.08
CA ARG A 161 -3.73 -4.40 4.94
C ARG A 161 -2.27 -4.71 4.64
N LEU A 162 -1.52 -3.66 4.40
CA LEU A 162 -0.07 -3.71 4.27
C LEU A 162 0.54 -3.12 5.54
N GLN A 163 1.44 -3.86 6.18
CA GLN A 163 2.12 -3.41 7.39
C GLN A 163 3.63 -3.57 7.25
N ALA A 164 4.38 -2.52 7.52
CA ALA A 164 5.82 -2.59 7.64
C ALA A 164 6.19 -3.29 8.95
N LEU A 165 6.67 -4.53 8.87
CA LEU A 165 7.27 -5.22 10.02
C LEU A 165 8.64 -4.61 10.33
N THR A 166 9.38 -4.30 9.28
CA THR A 166 10.62 -3.53 9.33
C THR A 166 10.57 -2.49 8.22
N GLY A 167 10.65 -1.22 8.59
CA GLY A 167 10.63 -0.08 7.67
C GLY A 167 11.96 0.13 6.95
N GLY A 168 12.23 1.36 6.53
CA GLY A 168 13.45 1.74 5.81
C GLY A 168 13.36 1.48 4.31
N PHE A 169 12.18 1.62 3.74
CA PHE A 169 11.91 1.54 2.30
C PHE A 169 10.81 2.50 1.89
N ASN A 170 10.73 2.79 0.61
CA ASN A 170 9.63 3.50 -0.03
C ASN A 170 8.75 2.51 -0.79
N LEU A 171 7.44 2.76 -0.83
CA LEU A 171 6.46 1.95 -1.54
C LEU A 171 5.75 2.79 -2.61
N LYS A 172 5.84 2.36 -3.88
CA LYS A 172 5.24 3.07 -5.00
C LYS A 172 3.93 2.47 -5.47
N SER A 173 3.92 1.15 -5.67
CA SER A 173 2.74 0.48 -6.19
C SER A 173 2.68 -0.99 -5.79
N ILE A 174 1.47 -1.53 -5.87
CA ILE A 174 1.11 -2.92 -5.59
C ILE A 174 0.64 -3.54 -6.90
N LYS A 175 1.32 -4.57 -7.37
CA LYS A 175 0.84 -5.34 -8.51
C LYS A 175 0.03 -6.52 -8.00
N ILE A 176 -1.21 -6.63 -8.47
CA ILE A 176 -2.14 -7.71 -8.12
C ILE A 176 -2.54 -8.39 -9.44
N GLU A 177 -2.07 -9.61 -9.64
CA GLU A 177 -2.31 -10.40 -10.84
C GLU A 177 -3.15 -11.62 -10.51
N GLY A 178 -4.02 -12.03 -11.43
CA GLY A 178 -4.71 -13.30 -11.27
C GLY A 178 -3.69 -14.44 -11.33
N ALA A 179 -3.63 -15.29 -10.31
CA ALA A 179 -2.86 -16.51 -10.41
C ALA A 179 -3.36 -17.32 -11.62
N SER A 180 -2.45 -17.85 -12.43
CA SER A 180 -2.84 -18.75 -13.51
C SER A 180 -3.64 -19.91 -12.90
N PRO A 181 -4.77 -20.32 -13.50
CA PRO A 181 -5.41 -21.54 -13.06
C PRO A 181 -4.37 -22.65 -13.15
N ASN A 182 -4.20 -23.42 -12.07
CA ASN A 182 -3.44 -24.64 -12.14
C ASN A 182 -4.03 -25.45 -13.32
N THR A 183 -3.31 -25.56 -14.40
CA THR A 183 -3.67 -26.49 -15.46
C THR A 183 -3.52 -27.89 -14.88
N VAL A 184 -4.62 -28.43 -14.38
CA VAL A 184 -4.69 -29.86 -14.13
C VAL A 184 -4.45 -30.50 -15.49
N PRO A 185 -3.44 -31.36 -15.66
CA PRO A 185 -3.26 -32.09 -16.91
C PRO A 185 -4.56 -32.86 -17.16
N GLU A 186 -5.25 -32.58 -18.26
CA GLU A 186 -6.34 -33.41 -18.69
C GLU A 186 -5.70 -34.80 -19.03
N HIS A 187 -5.92 -35.74 -18.15
CA HIS A 187 -5.71 -37.14 -18.47
C HIS A 187 -6.77 -37.52 -19.50
N TYR A 188 -6.40 -37.44 -20.79
CA TYR A 188 -7.16 -38.13 -21.82
C TYR A 188 -6.98 -39.64 -21.60
N THR A 189 -8.04 -40.32 -21.19
CA THR A 189 -8.19 -41.77 -21.25
C THR A 189 -8.73 -42.17 -22.61
#